data_7fad998836432b4e5a98ce780c5d641e
#
_entry.id   7fad998836432b4e5a98ce780c5d641e
#
_cell.length_a   1.000
_cell.length_b   1.000
_cell.length_c   1.000
_cell.angle_alpha   90.00
_cell.angle_beta   90.00
_cell.angle_gamma   90.00
#
_symmetry.space_group_name_H-M   'P 1'
#
loop_
_entity.id
_entity.type
_entity.pdbx_description
1 polymer ?
#
loop_
_entity_poly.entity_id
_entity_poly.type
_entity_poly.pdbx_seq_one_letter_code
_entity_poly.pdbx_strand_id
1 'polypeptide(L)'
;DAFPNQIINLHPSLLPKYKGLHAIEKAFESGDELTGVSVHYVNEELDGGEIILQEEVPILPNDDVESLTKAIQRKEYYLLPKAIQYVKQRQPIASK
;
A
#
# COMPACT_ATOMS: atom_id res chain seq x y z
N ASP A 1 1.90 -22.98 -2.66
CA ASP A 1 2.47 -23.82 -1.79
C ASP A 1 2.08 -23.61 -0.33
N ALA A 2 2.98 -23.84 0.59
CA ALA A 2 2.62 -23.90 1.99
C ALA A 2 2.11 -22.58 2.55
N PHE A 3 2.54 -21.46 1.99
CA PHE A 3 2.21 -20.17 2.59
C PHE A 3 1.79 -19.16 1.54
N PRO A 4 0.70 -19.44 0.84
CA PRO A 4 0.33 -18.59 -0.30
C PRO A 4 -0.01 -17.16 0.09
N ASN A 5 -0.41 -16.91 1.35
CA ASN A 5 -0.82 -15.59 1.77
C ASN A 5 0.26 -14.83 2.51
N GLN A 6 1.50 -15.28 2.41
CA GLN A 6 2.56 -14.57 3.13
C GLN A 6 3.35 -13.62 2.28
N ILE A 7 3.05 -13.55 0.99
CA ILE A 7 3.68 -12.59 0.11
C ILE A 7 2.86 -11.32 0.17
N ILE A 8 3.50 -10.23 0.53
CA ILE A 8 2.82 -8.95 0.63
C ILE A 8 3.44 -7.97 -0.34
N ASN A 9 2.68 -6.95 -0.67
CA ASN A 9 3.12 -5.93 -1.58
C ASN A 9 2.59 -4.59 -1.11
N LEU A 10 3.29 -3.52 -1.48
CA LEU A 10 2.85 -2.17 -1.22
C LEU A 10 2.34 -1.55 -2.51
N HIS A 11 1.24 -0.83 -2.41
CA HIS A 11 0.69 -0.13 -3.56
C HIS A 11 0.47 1.33 -3.17
N PRO A 12 0.89 2.29 -4.00
CA PRO A 12 0.86 3.70 -3.62
C PRO A 12 -0.51 4.35 -3.88
N SER A 13 -1.53 3.79 -3.28
CA SER A 13 -2.87 4.37 -3.31
C SER A 13 -3.66 3.79 -2.16
N LEU A 14 -4.83 4.36 -1.92
CA LEU A 14 -5.78 3.81 -0.95
C LEU A 14 -6.68 2.83 -1.72
N LEU A 15 -6.22 1.59 -1.84
CA LEU A 15 -6.99 0.58 -2.57
C LEU A 15 -8.40 0.49 -2.02
N PRO A 16 -9.38 0.29 -2.85
CA PRO A 16 -9.31 -0.16 -4.25
C PRO A 16 -9.13 0.97 -5.27
N LYS A 17 -8.86 2.20 -4.85
CA LYS A 17 -8.64 3.27 -5.82
C LYS A 17 -7.33 3.06 -6.55
N TYR A 18 -7.35 3.32 -7.83
CA TYR A 18 -6.15 3.40 -8.67
C TYR A 18 -5.31 2.14 -8.62
N LYS A 19 -5.94 1.00 -8.86
CA LYS A 19 -5.20 -0.24 -9.05
C LYS A 19 -4.32 -0.12 -10.29
N GLY A 20 -3.21 -0.85 -10.27
CA GLY A 20 -2.35 -0.90 -11.44
C GLY A 20 -1.32 0.19 -11.45
N LEU A 21 -0.87 0.55 -12.63
CA LEU A 21 0.24 1.45 -12.82
C LEU A 21 -0.18 2.91 -12.67
N HIS A 22 0.79 3.74 -12.32
CA HIS A 22 0.62 5.21 -12.31
C HIS A 22 -0.41 5.69 -11.29
N ALA A 23 -0.52 4.98 -10.16
CA ALA A 23 -1.51 5.32 -9.17
C ALA A 23 -1.29 6.71 -8.58
N ILE A 24 -0.03 7.09 -8.37
CA ILE A 24 0.28 8.39 -7.79
C ILE A 24 -0.14 9.49 -8.75
N GLU A 25 0.23 9.35 -10.00
CA GLU A 25 -0.12 10.34 -11.02
C GLU A 25 -1.63 10.45 -11.17
N LYS A 26 -2.31 9.32 -11.16
CA LYS A 26 -3.77 9.32 -11.31
C LYS A 26 -4.45 10.05 -10.18
N ALA A 27 -4.01 9.82 -8.94
CA ALA A 27 -4.58 10.52 -7.79
C ALA A 27 -4.33 12.01 -7.90
N PHE A 28 -3.12 12.39 -8.28
CA PHE A 28 -2.77 13.79 -8.39
C PHE A 28 -3.59 14.47 -9.49
N GLU A 29 -3.70 13.84 -10.64
CA GLU A 29 -4.41 14.43 -11.79
C GLU A 29 -5.90 14.49 -11.56
N SER A 30 -6.44 13.60 -10.74
CA SER A 30 -7.87 13.60 -10.44
C SER A 30 -8.28 14.67 -9.46
N GLY A 31 -7.31 15.39 -8.88
CA GLY A 31 -7.62 16.42 -7.91
C GLY A 31 -7.99 15.88 -6.55
N ASP A 32 -7.62 14.65 -6.25
CA ASP A 32 -7.90 14.09 -4.93
C ASP A 32 -7.17 14.89 -3.86
N GLU A 33 -7.81 15.03 -2.71
CA GLU A 33 -7.18 15.70 -1.59
C GLU A 33 -6.39 14.72 -0.72
N LEU A 34 -6.59 13.43 -0.94
CA LEU A 34 -6.01 12.41 -0.11
C LEU A 34 -5.69 11.19 -0.95
N THR A 35 -4.51 10.66 -0.74
CA THR A 35 -4.14 9.36 -1.27
C THR A 35 -3.48 8.58 -0.16
N GLY A 36 -2.67 7.58 -0.46
CA GLY A 36 -2.01 6.85 0.58
C GLY A 36 -1.26 5.65 0.07
N VAL A 37 -1.00 4.74 0.99
CA VAL A 37 -0.29 3.50 0.71
C VAL A 37 -1.11 2.36 1.28
N SER A 38 -1.24 1.30 0.51
CA SER A 38 -1.89 0.07 0.96
C SER A 38 -0.87 -1.04 0.96
N VAL A 39 -0.90 -1.85 2.01
CA VAL A 39 -0.14 -3.10 2.06
C VAL A 39 -1.15 -4.21 1.97
N HIS A 40 -0.93 -5.13 1.04
CA HIS A 40 -1.91 -6.16 0.79
C HIS A 40 -1.22 -7.49 0.50
N TYR A 41 -1.97 -8.57 0.68
CA TYR A 41 -1.47 -9.88 0.25
C TYR A 41 -1.52 -9.94 -1.27
N VAL A 42 -0.54 -10.63 -1.83
CA VAL A 42 -0.49 -10.84 -3.27
C VAL A 42 -1.41 -11.99 -3.64
N ASN A 43 -2.20 -11.79 -4.69
CA ASN A 43 -2.97 -12.88 -5.26
C ASN A 43 -2.94 -12.72 -6.78
N GLU A 44 -3.81 -13.46 -7.47
CA GLU A 44 -3.79 -13.47 -8.93
C GLU A 44 -4.36 -12.19 -9.54
N GLU A 45 -5.16 -11.47 -8.80
CA GLU A 45 -5.72 -10.22 -9.31
C GLU A 45 -4.74 -9.08 -9.09
N LEU A 46 -4.69 -8.19 -10.04
CA LEU A 46 -3.84 -7.01 -9.93
C LEU A 46 -4.29 -6.19 -8.73
N ASP A 47 -3.41 -6.06 -7.75
CA ASP A 47 -3.68 -5.30 -6.53
C ASP A 47 -4.99 -5.70 -5.88
N GLY A 48 -5.34 -6.98 -5.95
CA GLY A 48 -6.63 -7.45 -5.50
C GLY A 48 -6.63 -8.28 -4.24
N GLY A 49 -5.49 -8.48 -3.60
CA GLY A 49 -5.43 -9.28 -2.39
C GLY A 49 -6.00 -8.55 -1.18
N GLU A 50 -6.15 -9.30 -0.11
CA GLU A 50 -6.68 -8.73 1.12
C GLU A 50 -5.77 -7.62 1.63
N ILE A 51 -6.37 -6.50 2.00
CA ILE A 51 -5.63 -5.36 2.52
C ILE A 51 -5.27 -5.60 3.98
N ILE A 52 -3.99 -5.43 4.28
CA ILE A 52 -3.48 -5.62 5.63
C ILE A 52 -3.48 -4.31 6.41
N LEU A 53 -2.89 -3.29 5.83
CA LEU A 53 -2.77 -1.97 6.44
C LEU A 53 -2.89 -0.91 5.36
N GLN A 54 -3.39 0.25 5.75
CA GLN A 54 -3.41 1.42 4.88
C GLN A 54 -3.03 2.63 5.70
N GLU A 55 -2.34 3.58 5.05
CA GLU A 55 -2.02 4.86 5.66
C GLU A 55 -2.34 5.96 4.68
N GLU A 56 -2.90 7.03 5.18
CA GLU A 56 -3.28 8.17 4.36
C GLU A 56 -2.11 9.12 4.16
N VAL A 57 -2.05 9.70 2.97
CA VAL A 57 -1.07 10.73 2.64
C VAL A 57 -1.84 11.88 2.01
N PRO A 58 -1.85 13.06 2.64
CA PRO A 58 -2.57 14.19 2.05
C PRO A 58 -1.85 14.71 0.82
N ILE A 59 -2.64 15.16 -0.14
CA ILE A 59 -2.11 15.85 -1.31
C ILE A 59 -2.31 17.33 -1.06
N LEU A 60 -1.20 18.04 -0.88
CA LEU A 60 -1.25 19.45 -0.49
C LEU A 60 -1.38 20.34 -1.72
N PRO A 61 -1.91 21.55 -1.54
CA PRO A 61 -2.10 22.42 -2.71
C PRO A 61 -0.83 22.75 -3.46
N ASN A 62 0.31 22.73 -2.78
CA ASN A 62 1.59 23.04 -3.44
C ASN A 62 2.37 21.79 -3.83
N ASP A 63 1.77 20.61 -3.72
CA ASP A 63 2.43 19.39 -4.15
C ASP A 63 2.48 19.30 -5.67
N ASP A 64 3.52 18.64 -6.16
CA ASP A 64 3.55 18.12 -7.51
C ASP A 64 3.74 16.62 -7.43
N VAL A 65 3.82 15.95 -8.58
CA VAL A 65 3.95 14.51 -8.58
C VAL A 65 5.22 14.07 -7.87
N GLU A 66 6.30 14.82 -8.04
CA GLU A 66 7.56 14.45 -7.42
C GLU A 66 7.51 14.54 -5.90
N SER A 67 6.98 15.62 -5.35
CA SER A 67 6.89 15.77 -3.90
C SER A 67 5.93 14.77 -3.31
N LEU A 68 4.83 14.51 -4.00
CA LEU A 68 3.87 13.53 -3.55
C LEU A 68 4.49 12.13 -3.54
N THR A 69 5.26 11.80 -4.58
CA THR A 69 5.94 10.52 -4.64
C THR A 69 6.87 10.33 -3.46
N LYS A 70 7.61 11.37 -3.10
CA LYS A 70 8.52 11.29 -1.96
C LYS A 70 7.77 11.09 -0.65
N ALA A 71 6.64 11.77 -0.50
CA ALA A 71 5.83 11.59 0.71
C ALA A 71 5.31 10.17 0.82
N ILE A 72 4.89 9.61 -0.30
CA ILE A 72 4.39 8.24 -0.34
C ILE A 72 5.51 7.26 -0.03
N GLN A 73 6.71 7.48 -0.58
CA GLN A 73 7.83 6.60 -0.30
C GLN A 73 8.21 6.61 1.16
N ARG A 74 8.17 7.77 1.80
CA ARG A 74 8.44 7.85 3.24
C ARG A 74 7.41 7.03 4.02
N LYS A 75 6.15 7.09 3.59
CA LYS A 75 5.12 6.32 4.25
C LYS A 75 5.31 4.81 4.04
N GLU A 76 5.80 4.43 2.86
CA GLU A 76 6.09 3.03 2.59
C GLU A 76 7.17 2.50 3.53
N TYR A 77 8.23 3.26 3.74
CA TYR A 77 9.26 2.86 4.68
C TYR A 77 8.72 2.68 6.09
N TYR A 78 7.80 3.55 6.47
CA TYR A 78 7.17 3.47 7.78
C TYR A 78 6.27 2.25 7.91
N LEU A 79 5.53 1.95 6.85
CA LEU A 79 4.52 0.90 6.90
C LEU A 79 5.10 -0.50 6.78
N LEU A 80 6.17 -0.68 6.02
CA LEU A 80 6.62 -2.02 5.71
C LEU A 80 6.99 -2.83 6.95
N PRO A 81 7.79 -2.29 7.89
CA PRO A 81 8.07 -3.06 9.11
C PRO A 81 6.81 -3.38 9.90
N LYS A 82 5.85 -2.46 9.93
CA LYS A 82 4.59 -2.71 10.64
C LYS A 82 3.81 -3.83 9.98
N ALA A 83 3.80 -3.86 8.66
CA ALA A 83 3.08 -4.89 7.94
C ALA A 83 3.73 -6.25 8.16
N ILE A 84 5.04 -6.30 8.14
CA ILE A 84 5.76 -7.54 8.39
C ILE A 84 5.45 -8.07 9.79
N GLN A 85 5.46 -7.18 10.76
CA GLN A 85 5.15 -7.57 12.14
C GLN A 85 3.73 -8.07 12.24
N TYR A 86 2.79 -7.40 11.60
CA TYR A 86 1.40 -7.79 11.60
C TYR A 86 1.22 -9.20 11.02
N VAL A 87 1.88 -9.47 9.90
CA VAL A 87 1.78 -10.77 9.24
C VAL A 87 2.37 -11.85 10.15
N LYS A 88 3.50 -11.56 10.78
CA LYS A 88 4.11 -12.52 11.69
C LYS A 88 3.18 -12.86 12.84
N GLN A 89 2.51 -11.87 13.39
CA GLN A 89 1.61 -12.09 14.52
C GLN A 89 0.39 -12.88 14.13
N ARG A 90 -0.02 -12.82 12.87
CA ARG A 90 -1.20 -13.54 12.41
C ARG A 90 -0.90 -14.97 12.00
N GLN A 91 0.36 -15.31 11.86
CA GLN A 91 0.70 -16.67 11.45
C GLN A 91 0.34 -17.64 12.56
N PRO A 92 -0.15 -18.80 12.17
CA PRO A 92 -0.51 -19.80 13.19
C PRO A 92 0.70 -20.18 14.01
N ILE A 93 0.48 -20.26 15.31
CA ILE A 93 1.53 -20.67 16.22
C ILE A 93 1.94 -22.10 15.95
N ALA A 94 1.02 -22.88 15.45
CA ALA A 94 1.30 -24.27 15.17
C ALA A 94 2.43 -24.46 14.18
N SER A 95 2.78 -23.39 13.49
CA SER A 95 3.87 -23.50 12.55
C SER A 95 5.19 -23.84 13.22
N LYS A 96 5.26 -23.66 14.50
CA LYS A 96 6.49 -24.02 15.17
C LYS A 96 6.57 -25.48 15.52
#